data_ff7bb2d1260e1c5c0cb90c9f26028e3c
#
_entry.id   ff7bb2d1260e1c5c0cb90c9f26028e3c
#
_cell.length_a   1.000
_cell.length_b   1.000
_cell.length_c   1.000
_cell.angle_alpha   90.00
_cell.angle_beta   90.00
_cell.angle_gamma   90.00
#
_symmetry.space_group_name_H-M   'P 1'
#
loop_
_entity.id
_entity.type
_entity.pdbx_description
1 polymer ?
#
loop_
_entity_poly.entity_id
_entity_poly.type
_entity_poly.pdbx_seq_one_letter_code
_entity_poly.pdbx_strand_id
1 'polypeptide(L)'
;MDVTAGEGNEGDTFWDPSNCTGTPYCPPRCPRFVDKFGEGLVIRPYEERDWDALNEMYRDYAREHRSMGLPPVGDVYIADWLTGLVDHGRNFVAVDGDRIVGHITYVPREGPEPELAVFVHQDSHNRGIGTELCRHVIADAAAAGLDALILHVAKENRRAIHVYLGLGFEVVESESTDTKMRLDLDQSVLAKTRTTPDVGERPGVRGVGQ
;
A
#
# COMPACT_ATOMS: atom_id res chain seq x y z
N MET A 1 -49.12 18.34 17.73
CA MET A 1 -47.83 17.83 18.23
C MET A 1 -47.13 17.20 17.03
N ASP A 2 -46.31 18.03 16.38
CA ASP A 2 -45.54 17.61 15.22
C ASP A 2 -44.37 16.70 15.66
N VAL A 3 -44.32 15.52 15.09
CA VAL A 3 -43.18 14.63 15.20
C VAL A 3 -42.32 14.89 13.96
N THR A 4 -41.29 15.69 14.13
CA THR A 4 -40.26 15.92 13.11
C THR A 4 -39.56 14.61 12.81
N ALA A 5 -39.65 14.18 11.55
CA ALA A 5 -38.87 13.09 10.98
C ALA A 5 -37.37 13.41 11.11
N GLY A 6 -36.64 12.47 11.68
CA GLY A 6 -35.18 12.58 11.80
C GLY A 6 -34.53 12.64 10.43
N GLU A 7 -33.67 13.61 10.27
CA GLU A 7 -32.78 13.74 9.12
C GLU A 7 -31.87 12.50 9.06
N GLY A 8 -32.00 11.73 7.97
CA GLY A 8 -31.11 10.64 7.64
C GLY A 8 -29.70 11.20 7.46
N ASN A 9 -28.77 10.63 8.19
CA ASN A 9 -27.35 10.87 8.02
C ASN A 9 -26.99 10.46 6.58
N GLU A 10 -26.90 11.43 5.67
CA GLU A 10 -26.28 11.25 4.36
C GLU A 10 -24.83 10.84 4.64
N GLY A 11 -24.52 9.56 4.44
CA GLY A 11 -23.18 9.02 4.63
C GLY A 11 -22.18 9.88 3.88
N ASP A 12 -21.29 10.48 4.63
CA ASP A 12 -20.23 11.33 4.15
C ASP A 12 -19.37 10.49 3.18
N THR A 13 -19.64 10.61 1.88
CA THR A 13 -18.89 9.87 0.88
C THR A 13 -17.50 10.48 0.86
N PHE A 14 -16.51 9.74 1.36
CA PHE A 14 -15.10 10.13 1.42
C PHE A 14 -14.61 10.76 0.10
N TRP A 15 -15.19 10.35 -1.01
CA TRP A 15 -14.86 10.89 -2.31
C TRP A 15 -15.86 10.46 -3.40
N ASP A 16 -16.26 11.44 -4.23
CA ASP A 16 -17.04 11.19 -5.45
C ASP A 16 -16.11 11.19 -6.67
N PRO A 17 -15.96 10.06 -7.36
CA PRO A 17 -15.09 9.97 -8.53
C PRO A 17 -15.63 10.72 -9.76
N SER A 18 -16.94 10.98 -9.86
CA SER A 18 -17.56 11.61 -11.03
C SER A 18 -17.16 13.06 -11.22
N ASN A 19 -16.82 13.76 -10.13
CA ASN A 19 -16.42 15.15 -10.11
C ASN A 19 -14.93 15.35 -9.78
N CYS A 20 -14.11 14.29 -9.86
CA CYS A 20 -12.72 14.35 -9.48
C CYS A 20 -11.87 15.13 -10.50
N THR A 21 -11.27 16.22 -10.05
CA THR A 21 -10.32 17.03 -10.84
C THR A 21 -8.85 16.56 -10.71
N GLY A 22 -8.63 15.44 -10.03
CA GLY A 22 -7.30 14.91 -9.73
C GLY A 22 -6.70 15.45 -8.43
N THR A 23 -5.48 15.01 -8.15
CA THR A 23 -4.64 15.48 -7.03
C THR A 23 -3.21 15.62 -7.51
N PRO A 24 -2.31 16.28 -6.76
CA PRO A 24 -0.88 16.32 -7.09
C PRO A 24 -0.21 14.94 -7.21
N TYR A 25 -0.84 13.91 -6.68
CA TYR A 25 -0.32 12.53 -6.69
C TYR A 25 -0.88 11.66 -7.82
N CYS A 26 -1.71 12.22 -8.69
CA CYS A 26 -2.21 11.57 -9.91
C CYS A 26 -1.43 12.05 -11.14
N PRO A 27 -1.23 11.20 -12.15
CA PRO A 27 -1.13 9.74 -12.17
C PRO A 27 0.13 9.25 -11.44
N PRO A 28 0.49 7.94 -11.43
CA PRO A 28 -0.07 6.87 -12.27
C PRO A 28 -1.30 6.19 -11.70
N ARG A 29 -1.57 6.36 -10.38
CA ARG A 29 -2.72 5.76 -9.70
C ARG A 29 -3.44 6.78 -8.82
N CYS A 30 -4.75 6.61 -8.61
CA CYS A 30 -5.52 7.46 -7.71
C CYS A 30 -5.06 7.25 -6.26
N PRO A 31 -4.65 8.31 -5.52
CA PRO A 31 -4.21 8.17 -4.14
C PRO A 31 -5.35 7.85 -3.16
N ARG A 32 -6.60 8.13 -3.54
CA ARG A 32 -7.76 7.87 -2.67
C ARG A 32 -8.15 6.40 -2.74
N PHE A 33 -8.25 5.79 -1.58
CA PHE A 33 -8.60 4.39 -1.42
C PHE A 33 -9.71 4.24 -0.40
N VAL A 34 -10.74 3.46 -0.74
CA VAL A 34 -11.79 3.05 0.20
C VAL A 34 -11.52 1.58 0.53
N ASP A 35 -11.37 1.29 1.80
CA ASP A 35 -11.05 -0.06 2.27
C ASP A 35 -12.25 -1.00 2.26
N LYS A 36 -12.06 -2.23 2.75
CA LYS A 36 -13.12 -3.24 2.79
C LYS A 36 -14.28 -2.91 3.73
N PHE A 37 -14.09 -1.98 4.63
CA PHE A 37 -15.09 -1.55 5.60
C PHE A 37 -15.80 -0.25 5.20
N GLY A 38 -15.39 0.34 4.08
CA GLY A 38 -15.94 1.60 3.59
C GLY A 38 -15.20 2.84 4.08
N GLU A 39 -14.11 2.66 4.84
CA GLU A 39 -13.32 3.77 5.37
C GLU A 39 -12.36 4.30 4.30
N GLY A 40 -12.30 5.63 4.22
CA GLY A 40 -11.44 6.32 3.26
C GLY A 40 -10.04 6.58 3.80
N LEU A 41 -9.02 6.33 2.98
CA LEU A 41 -7.63 6.69 3.27
C LEU A 41 -6.91 7.16 2.01
N VAL A 42 -5.74 7.75 2.22
CA VAL A 42 -4.91 8.28 1.13
C VAL A 42 -3.62 7.50 1.05
N ILE A 43 -3.28 6.98 -0.13
CA ILE A 43 -1.98 6.38 -0.42
C ILE A 43 -1.22 7.32 -1.35
N ARG A 44 -0.06 7.79 -0.92
CA ARG A 44 0.73 8.78 -1.63
C ARG A 44 2.24 8.58 -1.41
N PRO A 45 3.09 9.22 -2.22
CA PRO A 45 4.51 9.27 -1.91
C PRO A 45 4.76 9.82 -0.50
N TYR A 46 5.78 9.28 0.14
CA TYR A 46 6.32 9.80 1.40
C TYR A 46 6.85 11.23 1.20
N GLU A 47 6.66 12.09 2.20
CA GLU A 47 7.18 13.45 2.30
C GLU A 47 7.92 13.62 3.62
N GLU A 48 8.88 14.55 3.72
CA GLU A 48 9.67 14.77 4.96
C GLU A 48 8.82 15.02 6.21
N ARG A 49 7.66 15.66 6.03
CA ARG A 49 6.70 15.89 7.12
C ARG A 49 6.10 14.60 7.72
N ASP A 50 6.23 13.49 7.03
CA ASP A 50 5.69 12.18 7.46
C ASP A 50 6.63 11.45 8.42
N TRP A 51 7.86 11.96 8.61
CA TRP A 51 8.92 11.29 9.35
C TRP A 51 8.51 10.86 10.75
N ASP A 52 7.93 11.77 11.53
CA ASP A 52 7.55 11.48 12.92
C ASP A 52 6.42 10.46 12.99
N ALA A 53 5.38 10.61 12.16
CA ALA A 53 4.26 9.68 12.11
C ALA A 53 4.67 8.29 11.60
N LEU A 54 5.62 8.23 10.65
CA LEU A 54 6.17 6.96 10.15
C LEU A 54 7.01 6.24 11.22
N ASN A 55 7.86 6.98 11.96
CA ASN A 55 8.58 6.43 13.10
C ASN A 55 7.64 5.91 14.18
N GLU A 56 6.56 6.65 14.50
CA GLU A 56 5.56 6.24 15.48
C GLU A 56 4.90 4.93 15.07
N MET A 57 4.49 4.80 13.81
CA MET A 57 3.93 3.54 13.27
C MET A 57 4.86 2.34 13.53
N TYR A 58 6.17 2.51 13.31
CA TYR A 58 7.13 1.42 13.48
C TYR A 58 7.51 1.14 14.93
N ARG A 59 7.46 2.14 15.81
CA ARG A 59 7.65 1.94 17.26
C ARG A 59 6.54 1.13 17.88
N ASP A 60 5.30 1.35 17.42
CA ASP A 60 4.11 0.62 17.86
C ASP A 60 3.90 -0.71 17.11
N TYR A 61 4.82 -1.09 16.21
CA TYR A 61 4.70 -2.31 15.42
C TYR A 61 4.91 -3.55 16.29
N ALA A 62 3.89 -4.38 16.42
CA ALA A 62 3.89 -5.55 17.28
C ALA A 62 4.93 -6.59 16.85
N ARG A 63 5.60 -7.20 17.82
CA ARG A 63 6.71 -8.15 17.58
C ARG A 63 6.29 -9.37 16.77
N GLU A 64 5.09 -9.88 17.01
CA GLU A 64 4.53 -11.04 16.31
C GLU A 64 4.24 -10.80 14.83
N HIS A 65 4.18 -9.55 14.40
CA HIS A 65 3.98 -9.18 13.00
C HIS A 65 5.28 -8.88 12.25
N ARG A 66 6.43 -8.94 12.94
CA ARG A 66 7.74 -8.80 12.31
C ARG A 66 8.09 -10.07 11.55
N SER A 67 8.59 -9.91 10.35
CA SER A 67 8.98 -11.01 9.49
C SER A 67 10.41 -10.81 9.01
N MET A 68 11.21 -11.86 8.99
CA MET A 68 12.60 -11.81 8.51
C MET A 68 13.47 -10.76 9.23
N GLY A 69 13.18 -10.52 10.52
CA GLY A 69 13.91 -9.52 11.33
C GLY A 69 13.49 -8.07 11.12
N LEU A 70 12.49 -7.81 10.28
CA LEU A 70 12.01 -6.46 9.97
C LEU A 70 10.57 -6.22 10.46
N PRO A 71 10.25 -4.98 10.86
CA PRO A 71 11.16 -3.87 11.12
C PRO A 71 12.10 -4.16 12.31
N PRO A 72 13.25 -3.46 12.46
CA PRO A 72 14.16 -3.68 13.58
C PRO A 72 13.53 -3.31 14.92
N VAL A 73 14.16 -3.70 16.04
CA VAL A 73 13.69 -3.43 17.40
C VAL A 73 14.51 -2.32 18.03
N GLY A 74 13.85 -1.28 18.54
CA GLY A 74 14.44 -0.15 19.26
C GLY A 74 14.54 1.10 18.40
N ASP A 75 14.27 2.24 19.03
CA ASP A 75 14.05 3.52 18.36
C ASP A 75 15.22 3.95 17.47
N VAL A 76 16.46 3.78 17.93
CA VAL A 76 17.65 4.13 17.16
C VAL A 76 17.76 3.27 15.90
N TYR A 77 17.57 1.97 16.04
CA TYR A 77 17.65 1.04 14.90
C TYR A 77 16.52 1.24 13.89
N ILE A 78 15.32 1.58 14.38
CA ILE A 78 14.19 1.94 13.51
C ILE A 78 14.53 3.21 12.72
N ALA A 79 15.01 4.24 13.39
CA ALA A 79 15.34 5.51 12.74
C ALA A 79 16.46 5.35 11.70
N ASP A 80 17.54 4.64 12.04
CA ASP A 80 18.66 4.39 11.12
C ASP A 80 18.22 3.60 9.89
N TRP A 81 17.42 2.55 10.10
CA TRP A 81 16.88 1.73 9.03
C TRP A 81 15.92 2.53 8.12
N LEU A 82 15.02 3.33 8.71
CA LEU A 82 14.11 4.20 7.95
C LEU A 82 14.86 5.26 7.15
N THR A 83 15.92 5.84 7.74
CA THR A 83 16.79 6.78 7.02
C THR A 83 17.34 6.13 5.75
N GLY A 84 17.87 4.91 5.85
CA GLY A 84 18.36 4.18 4.68
C GLY A 84 17.28 3.93 3.61
N LEU A 85 16.04 3.59 4.03
CA LEU A 85 14.93 3.40 3.10
C LEU A 85 14.50 4.70 2.42
N VAL A 86 14.47 5.81 3.16
CA VAL A 86 14.08 7.13 2.64
C VAL A 86 15.14 7.67 1.69
N ASP A 87 16.41 7.56 2.03
CA ASP A 87 17.52 8.10 1.23
C ASP A 87 17.72 7.34 -0.09
N HIS A 88 17.55 6.01 -0.07
CA HIS A 88 17.90 5.14 -1.20
C HIS A 88 16.69 4.52 -1.91
N GLY A 89 15.52 4.53 -1.27
CA GLY A 89 14.29 3.92 -1.78
C GLY A 89 13.29 4.91 -2.37
N ARG A 90 12.31 4.35 -3.02
CA ARG A 90 11.08 5.05 -3.39
C ARG A 90 9.98 4.62 -2.42
N ASN A 91 9.46 5.56 -1.65
CA ASN A 91 8.61 5.30 -0.50
C ASN A 91 7.20 5.85 -0.68
N PHE A 92 6.19 5.07 -0.25
CA PHE A 92 4.79 5.47 -0.20
C PHE A 92 4.22 5.16 1.18
N VAL A 93 3.27 5.98 1.61
CA VAL A 93 2.57 5.83 2.89
C VAL A 93 1.06 5.74 2.68
N ALA A 94 0.40 4.92 3.51
CA ALA A 94 -1.05 4.90 3.65
C ALA A 94 -1.43 5.72 4.88
N VAL A 95 -2.19 6.78 4.66
CA VAL A 95 -2.58 7.77 5.68
C VAL A 95 -4.07 7.62 5.96
N ASP A 96 -4.41 7.41 7.23
CA ASP A 96 -5.76 7.28 7.76
C ASP A 96 -5.97 8.39 8.81
N GLY A 97 -6.69 9.45 8.45
CA GLY A 97 -6.71 10.68 9.23
C GLY A 97 -5.31 11.29 9.38
N ASP A 98 -4.85 11.41 10.62
CA ASP A 98 -3.52 11.95 10.96
C ASP A 98 -2.46 10.86 11.17
N ARG A 99 -2.83 9.58 11.01
CA ARG A 99 -1.93 8.45 11.29
C ARG A 99 -1.41 7.81 9.99
N ILE A 100 -0.15 7.42 9.99
CA ILE A 100 0.37 6.48 9.00
C ILE A 100 0.05 5.06 9.48
N VAL A 101 -0.65 4.30 8.64
CA VAL A 101 -1.09 2.93 8.93
C VAL A 101 -0.47 1.89 7.99
N GLY A 102 0.32 2.35 7.03
CA GLY A 102 1.06 1.46 6.14
C GLY A 102 2.19 2.19 5.43
N HIS A 103 3.24 1.46 5.13
CA HIS A 103 4.42 1.93 4.41
C HIS A 103 4.87 0.87 3.42
N ILE A 104 5.27 1.31 2.24
CA ILE A 104 5.87 0.46 1.22
C ILE A 104 7.03 1.18 0.56
N THR A 105 8.05 0.44 0.23
CA THR A 105 9.23 0.95 -0.47
C THR A 105 9.73 -0.03 -1.51
N TYR A 106 10.47 0.43 -2.50
CA TYR A 106 11.39 -0.39 -3.27
C TYR A 106 12.78 0.23 -3.26
N VAL A 107 13.80 -0.61 -3.12
CA VAL A 107 15.20 -0.22 -2.94
C VAL A 107 16.10 -1.13 -3.81
N PRO A 108 17.10 -0.60 -4.51
CA PRO A 108 17.37 0.83 -4.73
C PRO A 108 16.31 1.47 -5.63
N ARG A 109 16.20 2.80 -5.57
CA ARG A 109 15.29 3.57 -6.45
C ARG A 109 15.58 3.36 -7.92
N GLU A 110 16.84 3.15 -8.24
CA GLU A 110 17.35 2.91 -9.58
C GLU A 110 18.12 1.58 -9.60
N GLY A 111 17.88 0.77 -10.61
CA GLY A 111 18.52 -0.54 -10.76
C GLY A 111 17.64 -1.53 -11.50
N PRO A 112 18.22 -2.66 -11.93
CA PRO A 112 17.49 -3.62 -12.77
C PRO A 112 16.38 -4.38 -12.03
N GLU A 113 16.55 -4.63 -10.74
CA GLU A 113 15.60 -5.41 -9.91
C GLU A 113 15.51 -4.84 -8.49
N PRO A 114 14.82 -3.69 -8.29
CA PRO A 114 14.60 -3.17 -6.95
C PRO A 114 13.79 -4.12 -6.07
N GLU A 115 14.16 -4.22 -4.80
CA GLU A 115 13.46 -5.04 -3.82
C GLU A 115 12.34 -4.25 -3.14
N LEU A 116 11.14 -4.81 -3.17
CA LEU A 116 9.95 -4.28 -2.56
C LEU A 116 9.81 -4.79 -1.13
N ALA A 117 9.50 -3.88 -0.19
CA ALA A 117 9.10 -4.22 1.17
C ALA A 117 7.84 -3.45 1.56
N VAL A 118 6.85 -4.15 2.13
CA VAL A 118 5.57 -3.57 2.55
C VAL A 118 5.26 -3.91 3.99
N PHE A 119 4.80 -2.90 4.72
CA PHE A 119 4.42 -2.99 6.13
C PHE A 119 3.05 -2.34 6.32
N VAL A 120 2.18 -3.00 7.07
CA VAL A 120 0.87 -2.46 7.48
C VAL A 120 0.75 -2.64 8.98
N HIS A 121 0.40 -1.56 9.68
CA HIS A 121 0.22 -1.59 11.12
C HIS A 121 -0.83 -2.64 11.52
N GLN A 122 -0.61 -3.36 12.62
CA GLN A 122 -1.44 -4.48 13.05
C GLN A 122 -2.94 -4.12 13.17
N ASP A 123 -3.27 -2.93 13.65
CA ASP A 123 -4.65 -2.47 13.80
C ASP A 123 -5.36 -2.23 12.47
N SER A 124 -4.59 -2.15 11.38
CA SER A 124 -5.09 -1.90 10.03
C SER A 124 -4.98 -3.11 9.11
N HIS A 125 -4.71 -4.29 9.67
CA HIS A 125 -4.71 -5.54 8.92
C HIS A 125 -6.10 -5.87 8.37
N ASN A 126 -6.16 -6.68 7.31
CA ASN A 126 -7.39 -7.17 6.66
C ASN A 126 -8.24 -6.09 5.97
N ARG A 127 -7.82 -4.83 5.94
CA ARG A 127 -8.51 -3.72 5.27
C ARG A 127 -8.24 -3.64 3.75
N GLY A 128 -7.25 -4.37 3.23
CA GLY A 128 -6.83 -4.31 1.82
C GLY A 128 -5.69 -3.34 1.54
N ILE A 129 -5.23 -2.60 2.56
CA ILE A 129 -4.22 -1.55 2.46
C ILE A 129 -2.91 -2.06 1.85
N GLY A 130 -2.39 -3.21 2.31
CA GLY A 130 -1.15 -3.77 1.78
C GLY A 130 -1.22 -4.09 0.27
N THR A 131 -2.34 -4.61 -0.19
CA THR A 131 -2.58 -4.86 -1.63
C THR A 131 -2.59 -3.56 -2.42
N GLU A 132 -3.23 -2.53 -1.89
CA GLU A 132 -3.33 -1.24 -2.57
C GLU A 132 -1.99 -0.49 -2.58
N LEU A 133 -1.21 -0.56 -1.49
CA LEU A 133 0.18 -0.08 -1.45
C LEU A 133 1.03 -0.74 -2.54
N CYS A 134 0.96 -2.08 -2.68
CA CYS A 134 1.67 -2.78 -3.75
C CYS A 134 1.26 -2.29 -5.14
N ARG A 135 -0.03 -2.06 -5.39
CA ARG A 135 -0.51 -1.53 -6.67
C ARG A 135 0.05 -0.14 -6.97
N HIS A 136 0.18 0.72 -5.95
CA HIS A 136 0.78 2.06 -6.11
C HIS A 136 2.26 1.95 -6.51
N VAL A 137 3.02 1.12 -5.82
CA VAL A 137 4.44 0.91 -6.12
C VAL A 137 4.63 0.27 -7.50
N ILE A 138 3.83 -0.73 -7.87
CA ILE A 138 3.89 -1.35 -9.20
C ILE A 138 3.62 -0.30 -10.29
N ALA A 139 2.62 0.55 -10.10
CA ALA A 139 2.30 1.60 -11.06
C ALA A 139 3.40 2.67 -11.17
N ASP A 140 4.00 3.07 -10.03
CA ASP A 140 5.10 4.06 -9.96
C ASP A 140 6.38 3.48 -10.59
N ALA A 141 6.78 2.26 -10.21
CA ALA A 141 7.95 1.59 -10.74
C ALA A 141 7.89 1.43 -12.27
N ALA A 142 6.73 1.02 -12.77
CA ALA A 142 6.48 0.90 -14.20
C ALA A 142 6.45 2.26 -14.91
N ALA A 143 5.93 3.31 -14.28
CA ALA A 143 5.98 4.68 -14.82
C ALA A 143 7.41 5.24 -14.83
N ALA A 144 8.26 4.80 -13.89
CA ALA A 144 9.69 5.12 -13.85
C ALA A 144 10.51 4.34 -14.90
N GLY A 145 9.91 3.36 -15.59
CA GLY A 145 10.57 2.57 -16.62
C GLY A 145 11.42 1.43 -16.07
N LEU A 146 11.14 0.95 -14.87
CA LEU A 146 11.78 -0.25 -14.33
C LEU A 146 11.26 -1.50 -15.04
N ASP A 147 12.12 -2.50 -15.20
CA ASP A 147 11.78 -3.75 -15.89
C ASP A 147 11.07 -4.76 -14.97
N ALA A 148 11.42 -4.77 -13.69
CA ALA A 148 10.89 -5.72 -12.72
C ALA A 148 10.95 -5.20 -11.29
N LEU A 149 10.21 -5.85 -10.40
CA LEU A 149 10.32 -5.75 -8.94
C LEU A 149 10.56 -7.15 -8.38
N ILE A 150 11.39 -7.24 -7.35
CA ILE A 150 11.56 -8.47 -6.56
C ILE A 150 11.09 -8.25 -5.12
N LEU A 151 10.83 -9.35 -4.42
CA LEU A 151 10.61 -9.35 -2.99
C LEU A 151 11.03 -10.68 -2.38
N HIS A 152 11.32 -10.66 -1.08
CA HIS A 152 11.49 -11.85 -0.26
C HIS A 152 10.36 -11.97 0.74
N VAL A 153 9.83 -13.16 0.92
CA VAL A 153 8.71 -13.43 1.84
C VAL A 153 8.94 -14.72 2.60
N ALA A 154 8.76 -14.69 3.92
CA ALA A 154 8.81 -15.88 4.76
C ALA A 154 7.76 -16.90 4.31
N LYS A 155 8.12 -18.18 4.24
CA LYS A 155 7.20 -19.26 3.77
C LYS A 155 5.96 -19.44 4.62
N GLU A 156 6.04 -19.14 5.91
CA GLU A 156 4.90 -19.16 6.81
C GLU A 156 3.93 -18.00 6.57
N ASN A 157 4.37 -16.93 5.93
CA ASN A 157 3.51 -15.79 5.59
C ASN A 157 2.65 -16.07 4.33
N ARG A 158 1.84 -17.12 4.43
CA ARG A 158 0.95 -17.58 3.33
C ARG A 158 0.01 -16.50 2.83
N ARG A 159 -0.35 -15.58 3.72
CA ARG A 159 -1.23 -14.46 3.37
C ARG A 159 -0.54 -13.49 2.42
N ALA A 160 0.69 -13.08 2.72
CA ALA A 160 1.46 -12.21 1.85
C ALA A 160 1.74 -12.88 0.50
N ILE A 161 2.14 -14.16 0.51
CA ILE A 161 2.35 -14.95 -0.72
C ILE A 161 1.10 -14.94 -1.58
N HIS A 162 -0.09 -15.17 -1.00
CA HIS A 162 -1.36 -15.15 -1.76
C HIS A 162 -1.63 -13.77 -2.39
N VAL A 163 -1.34 -12.67 -1.65
CA VAL A 163 -1.47 -11.31 -2.18
C VAL A 163 -0.52 -11.08 -3.35
N TYR A 164 0.74 -11.47 -3.23
CA TYR A 164 1.74 -11.27 -4.27
C TYR A 164 1.43 -12.09 -5.54
N LEU A 165 1.02 -13.34 -5.39
CA LEU A 165 0.54 -14.16 -6.51
C LEU A 165 -0.67 -13.50 -7.21
N GLY A 166 -1.61 -12.96 -6.43
CA GLY A 166 -2.77 -12.22 -6.96
C GLY A 166 -2.42 -10.92 -7.69
N LEU A 167 -1.25 -10.34 -7.41
CA LEU A 167 -0.70 -9.16 -8.08
C LEU A 167 0.13 -9.52 -9.32
N GLY A 168 0.41 -10.81 -9.54
CA GLY A 168 1.16 -11.31 -10.67
C GLY A 168 2.63 -11.61 -10.40
N PHE A 169 3.09 -11.54 -9.13
CA PHE A 169 4.42 -12.00 -8.78
C PHE A 169 4.52 -13.52 -8.97
N GLU A 170 5.65 -13.97 -9.50
CA GLU A 170 5.98 -15.37 -9.68
C GLU A 170 7.10 -15.78 -8.73
N VAL A 171 7.09 -17.03 -8.27
CA VAL A 171 8.18 -17.59 -7.46
C VAL A 171 9.37 -17.88 -8.37
N VAL A 172 10.50 -17.24 -8.09
CA VAL A 172 11.74 -17.45 -8.86
C VAL A 172 12.79 -18.25 -8.10
N GLU A 173 12.76 -18.19 -6.76
CA GLU A 173 13.65 -18.95 -5.90
C GLU A 173 12.94 -19.33 -4.60
N SER A 174 13.26 -20.48 -4.04
CA SER A 174 12.65 -20.95 -2.79
C SER A 174 13.73 -21.58 -1.92
N GLU A 175 14.13 -20.86 -0.87
CA GLU A 175 15.07 -21.33 0.14
C GLU A 175 14.36 -22.09 1.29
N SER A 176 15.08 -22.41 2.37
CA SER A 176 14.49 -23.16 3.49
C SER A 176 13.45 -22.34 4.25
N THR A 177 13.68 -21.05 4.44
CA THR A 177 12.90 -20.13 5.30
C THR A 177 12.04 -19.14 4.54
N ASP A 178 12.46 -18.78 3.34
CA ASP A 178 11.85 -17.73 2.54
C ASP A 178 11.71 -18.11 1.07
N THR A 179 11.03 -17.25 0.35
CA THR A 179 10.77 -17.37 -1.07
C THR A 179 11.04 -16.02 -1.72
N LYS A 180 11.88 -16.03 -2.77
CA LYS A 180 12.04 -14.86 -3.64
C LYS A 180 10.96 -14.88 -4.71
N MET A 181 10.28 -13.78 -4.86
CA MET A 181 9.28 -13.60 -5.91
C MET A 181 9.65 -12.40 -6.80
N ARG A 182 9.26 -12.46 -8.07
CA ARG A 182 9.55 -11.46 -9.08
C ARG A 182 8.28 -11.10 -9.85
N LEU A 183 8.14 -9.82 -10.17
CA LEU A 183 7.11 -9.29 -11.06
C LEU A 183 7.77 -8.57 -12.23
N ASP A 184 7.56 -9.04 -13.45
CA ASP A 184 7.92 -8.30 -14.66
C ASP A 184 6.92 -7.17 -14.90
N LEU A 185 7.43 -5.95 -15.11
CA LEU A 185 6.61 -4.76 -15.30
C LEU A 185 6.25 -4.57 -16.79
N ASP A 186 5.63 -5.58 -17.37
CA ASP A 186 5.16 -5.54 -18.75
C ASP A 186 3.91 -4.67 -18.94
N GLN A 187 3.50 -4.50 -20.21
CA GLN A 187 2.33 -3.68 -20.56
C GLN A 187 1.01 -4.23 -19.98
N SER A 188 0.90 -5.52 -19.72
CA SER A 188 -0.31 -6.13 -19.17
C SER A 188 -0.48 -5.80 -17.68
N VAL A 189 0.63 -5.78 -16.93
CA VAL A 189 0.68 -5.33 -15.53
C VAL A 189 0.37 -3.84 -15.44
N LEU A 190 0.93 -3.05 -16.36
CA LEU A 190 0.66 -1.62 -16.46
C LEU A 190 -0.81 -1.31 -16.69
N ALA A 191 -1.46 -2.03 -17.58
CA ALA A 191 -2.88 -1.82 -17.87
C ALA A 191 -3.77 -2.09 -16.64
N LYS A 192 -3.39 -3.05 -15.79
CA LYS A 192 -4.14 -3.41 -14.57
C LYS A 192 -3.88 -2.46 -13.39
N THR A 193 -2.74 -1.80 -13.36
CA THR A 193 -2.33 -0.97 -12.20
C THR A 193 -2.48 0.53 -12.43
N ARG A 194 -2.42 1.00 -13.68
CA ARG A 194 -2.56 2.44 -14.05
C ARG A 194 -3.98 2.97 -14.05
N THR A 195 -4.98 2.11 -14.10
CA THR A 195 -6.36 2.57 -14.10
C THR A 195 -6.69 3.25 -12.77
N THR A 196 -7.27 4.44 -12.83
CA THR A 196 -8.14 4.92 -11.75
C THR A 196 -9.10 3.77 -11.45
N PRO A 197 -9.17 3.27 -10.20
CA PRO A 197 -10.06 2.17 -9.90
C PRO A 197 -11.46 2.57 -10.34
N ASP A 198 -12.03 1.85 -11.28
CA ASP A 198 -13.44 1.96 -11.56
C ASP A 198 -14.18 1.67 -10.25
N VAL A 199 -15.19 2.47 -9.96
CA VAL A 199 -15.98 2.36 -8.71
C VAL A 199 -16.48 0.93 -8.49
N GLY A 200 -16.60 0.13 -9.57
CA GLY A 200 -16.99 -1.28 -9.55
C GLY A 200 -15.91 -2.28 -9.07
N GLU A 201 -14.63 -1.92 -9.07
CA GLU A 201 -13.55 -2.83 -8.67
C GLU A 201 -13.19 -2.75 -7.17
N ARG A 202 -13.85 -1.89 -6.41
CA ARG A 202 -13.60 -1.72 -4.98
C ARG A 202 -14.35 -2.78 -4.19
N PRO A 203 -13.66 -3.59 -3.34
CA PRO A 203 -14.36 -4.48 -2.44
C PRO A 203 -15.23 -3.62 -1.49
N GLY A 204 -16.54 -3.77 -1.58
CA GLY A 204 -17.49 -3.08 -0.70
C GLY A 204 -18.49 -2.15 -1.36
N VAL A 205 -18.22 -1.59 -2.54
CA VAL A 205 -19.22 -0.85 -3.29
C VAL A 205 -20.04 -1.83 -4.12
N ARG A 206 -21.07 -2.42 -3.52
CA ARG A 206 -22.11 -3.08 -4.31
C ARG A 206 -22.84 -1.97 -5.07
N GLY A 207 -22.75 -2.03 -6.40
CA GLY A 207 -23.55 -1.16 -7.26
C GLY A 207 -25.00 -1.17 -6.80
N VAL A 208 -25.54 0.00 -6.51
CA VAL A 208 -26.98 0.18 -6.35
C VAL A 208 -27.51 0.00 -7.77
N GLY A 209 -27.98 -1.23 -8.03
CA GLY A 209 -28.62 -1.56 -9.29
C GLY A 209 -29.84 -0.67 -9.54
N GLN A 210 -29.96 -0.27 -10.79
CA GLN A 210 -31.16 0.36 -11.33
C GLN A 210 -32.40 -0.53 -11.11
#